data_ad22840ce5f2368414f27d98f3371ab2
#
_entry.id   ad22840ce5f2368414f27d98f3371ab2
#
_cell.length_a   1.000
_cell.length_b   1.000
_cell.length_c   1.000
_cell.angle_alpha   90.00
_cell.angle_beta   90.00
_cell.angle_gamma   90.00
#
_symmetry.space_group_name_H-M   'P 1'
#
loop_
_entity.id
_entity.type
_entity.pdbx_description
1 polymer ?
#
loop_
_entity_poly.entity_id
_entity_poly.type
_entity_poly.pdbx_seq_one_letter_code
_entity_poly.pdbx_strand_id
1 'polypeptide(L)'
;MKAHPALLAALALPALWLVAGIVTNERALSAAPEWRIPISGYDPRDPLRGQYVRFTYDWTLQGDPALCTDPAQCRLCLSETGATVTATVSSAPASCPHPVDLKASGIDMRSGFGPALEARFTSRIFVSETSAPALEAQLREGPMTVIAALAPDGRLVNRRLEPAG
;
A
#
# COMPACT_ATOMS: atom_id res chain seq x y z
N MET A 1 32.04 31.16 -21.77
CA MET A 1 32.19 29.71 -21.48
C MET A 1 31.27 28.97 -22.44
N LYS A 2 31.80 28.24 -23.43
CA LYS A 2 30.98 27.43 -24.34
C LYS A 2 30.66 26.13 -23.63
N ALA A 3 29.39 25.92 -23.26
CA ALA A 3 28.95 24.65 -22.70
C ALA A 3 29.18 23.53 -23.72
N HIS A 4 29.91 22.49 -23.35
CA HIS A 4 30.18 21.35 -24.23
C HIS A 4 28.87 20.57 -24.42
N PRO A 5 28.40 20.35 -25.66
CA PRO A 5 27.13 19.65 -25.89
C PRO A 5 27.11 18.21 -25.28
N ALA A 6 28.26 17.57 -25.21
CA ALA A 6 28.43 16.28 -24.56
C ALA A 6 28.13 16.33 -23.06
N LEU A 7 28.52 17.42 -22.38
CA LEU A 7 28.23 17.59 -20.95
C LEU A 7 26.72 17.79 -20.69
N LEU A 8 26.09 18.60 -21.54
CA LEU A 8 24.64 18.82 -21.48
C LEU A 8 23.87 17.54 -21.74
N ALA A 9 24.27 16.73 -22.72
CA ALA A 9 23.67 15.46 -23.02
C ALA A 9 23.84 14.46 -21.84
N ALA A 10 25.02 14.41 -21.25
CA ALA A 10 25.32 13.53 -20.12
C ALA A 10 24.47 13.85 -18.89
N LEU A 11 24.08 15.11 -18.68
CA LEU A 11 23.19 15.51 -17.58
C LEU A 11 21.71 15.40 -17.95
N ALA A 12 21.35 15.68 -19.21
CA ALA A 12 19.96 15.66 -19.65
C ALA A 12 19.39 14.24 -19.79
N LEU A 13 20.17 13.28 -20.27
CA LEU A 13 19.70 11.90 -20.47
C LEU A 13 19.20 11.23 -19.19
N PRO A 14 19.95 11.20 -18.07
CA PRO A 14 19.46 10.61 -16.84
C PRO A 14 18.26 11.38 -16.26
N ALA A 15 18.23 12.70 -16.39
CA ALA A 15 17.09 13.50 -15.95
C ALA A 15 15.82 13.17 -16.74
N LEU A 16 15.91 13.07 -18.06
CA LEU A 16 14.78 12.66 -18.91
C LEU A 16 14.31 11.26 -18.59
N TRP A 17 15.24 10.33 -18.35
CA TRP A 17 14.89 8.96 -17.93
C TRP A 17 14.12 8.93 -16.62
N LEU A 18 14.56 9.70 -15.62
CA LEU A 18 13.88 9.81 -14.33
C LEU A 18 12.47 10.41 -14.49
N VAL A 19 12.35 11.51 -15.24
CA VAL A 19 11.05 12.14 -15.50
C VAL A 19 10.12 11.17 -16.23
N ALA A 20 10.60 10.47 -17.25
CA ALA A 20 9.81 9.47 -17.96
C ALA A 20 9.34 8.34 -17.01
N GLY A 21 10.21 7.86 -16.12
CA GLY A 21 9.87 6.86 -15.12
C GLY A 21 8.80 7.35 -14.13
N ILE A 22 8.90 8.58 -13.66
CA ILE A 22 7.89 9.18 -12.78
C ILE A 22 6.54 9.27 -13.50
N VAL A 23 6.53 9.83 -14.71
CA VAL A 23 5.30 10.03 -15.49
C VAL A 23 4.62 8.70 -15.82
N THR A 24 5.39 7.69 -16.20
CA THR A 24 4.83 6.35 -16.49
C THR A 24 4.26 5.69 -15.25
N ASN A 25 4.95 5.79 -14.11
CA ASN A 25 4.46 5.26 -12.84
C ASN A 25 3.18 5.97 -12.37
N GLU A 26 3.15 7.30 -12.43
CA GLU A 26 1.95 8.07 -12.06
C GLU A 26 0.75 7.74 -12.97
N ARG A 27 0.98 7.59 -14.27
CA ARG A 27 -0.08 7.17 -15.21
C ARG A 27 -0.57 5.77 -14.91
N ALA A 28 0.33 4.82 -14.63
CA ALA A 28 -0.05 3.47 -14.27
C ALA A 28 -0.89 3.43 -13.00
N LEU A 29 -0.49 4.18 -11.97
CA LEU A 29 -1.23 4.29 -10.72
C LEU A 29 -2.57 5.01 -10.89
N SER A 30 -2.64 6.08 -11.70
CA SER A 30 -3.90 6.81 -11.90
C SER A 30 -4.93 6.01 -12.71
N ALA A 31 -4.48 5.09 -13.56
CA ALA A 31 -5.36 4.18 -14.30
C ALA A 31 -5.66 2.88 -13.54
N ALA A 32 -4.99 2.63 -12.41
CA ALA A 32 -5.15 1.41 -11.63
C ALA A 32 -6.50 1.39 -10.91
N PRO A 33 -7.11 0.20 -10.73
CA PRO A 33 -8.33 0.06 -9.96
C PRO A 33 -8.11 0.53 -8.52
N GLU A 34 -9.06 1.31 -8.01
CA GLU A 34 -9.06 1.74 -6.61
C GLU A 34 -9.81 0.71 -5.75
N TRP A 35 -9.21 0.41 -4.61
CA TRP A 35 -9.74 -0.50 -3.60
C TRP A 35 -10.10 0.29 -2.35
N ARG A 36 -11.32 0.08 -1.85
CA ARG A 36 -11.81 0.69 -0.61
C ARG A 36 -11.69 -0.33 0.51
N ILE A 37 -10.61 -0.25 1.28
CA ILE A 37 -10.29 -1.26 2.30
C ILE A 37 -10.53 -0.67 3.67
N PRO A 38 -11.44 -1.25 4.49
CA PRO A 38 -11.60 -0.86 5.89
C PRO A 38 -10.28 -1.01 6.64
N ILE A 39 -10.03 -0.12 7.58
CA ILE A 39 -8.84 -0.16 8.41
C ILE A 39 -9.19 -0.07 9.90
N SER A 40 -8.38 -0.74 10.71
CA SER A 40 -8.48 -0.72 12.17
C SER A 40 -7.11 -0.54 12.80
N GLY A 41 -7.10 -0.19 14.09
CA GLY A 41 -5.86 -0.07 14.86
C GLY A 41 -4.97 1.06 14.33
N TYR A 42 -4.84 2.09 15.13
CA TYR A 42 -4.07 3.27 14.82
C TYR A 42 -2.94 3.42 15.83
N ASP A 43 -1.70 3.53 15.33
CA ASP A 43 -0.53 3.86 16.15
C ASP A 43 0.09 5.17 15.62
N PRO A 44 -0.06 6.28 16.36
CA PRO A 44 0.49 7.55 15.93
C PRO A 44 1.96 7.67 16.32
N ARG A 45 2.80 8.02 15.33
CA ARG A 45 4.08 8.71 15.45
C ARG A 45 5.34 7.89 15.65
N ASP A 46 6.21 8.00 14.64
CA ASP A 46 7.65 8.01 14.84
C ASP A 46 8.17 9.44 14.54
N PRO A 47 8.52 10.23 15.57
CA PRO A 47 8.95 11.63 15.41
C PRO A 47 10.23 11.79 14.58
N LEU A 48 10.97 10.71 14.35
CA LEU A 48 12.23 10.72 13.61
C LEU A 48 12.07 10.49 12.10
N ARG A 49 10.91 9.97 11.64
CA ARG A 49 10.70 9.58 10.24
C ARG A 49 9.62 10.37 9.50
N GLY A 50 9.15 11.49 10.05
CA GLY A 50 8.04 12.26 9.52
C GLY A 50 6.68 11.73 10.00
N GLN A 51 5.60 12.46 9.67
CA GLN A 51 4.27 12.07 10.12
C GLN A 51 3.71 11.01 9.19
N TYR A 52 3.46 9.84 9.72
CA TYR A 52 2.75 8.77 9.04
C TYR A 52 1.71 8.16 9.99
N VAL A 53 0.66 7.64 9.39
CA VAL A 53 -0.36 6.85 10.08
C VAL A 53 -0.10 5.39 9.77
N ARG A 54 0.13 4.59 10.82
CA ARG A 54 0.19 3.14 10.72
C ARG A 54 -1.19 2.58 11.02
N PHE A 55 -1.65 1.64 10.23
CA PHE A 55 -2.95 1.00 10.39
C PHE A 55 -2.86 -0.48 9.99
N THR A 56 -3.88 -1.23 10.38
CA THR A 56 -4.10 -2.62 9.99
C THR A 56 -5.22 -2.66 8.97
N TYR A 57 -5.04 -3.39 7.88
CA TYR A 57 -6.11 -3.67 6.95
C TYR A 57 -7.12 -4.62 7.60
N ASP A 58 -8.39 -4.25 7.52
CA ASP A 58 -9.50 -5.03 8.08
C ASP A 58 -10.27 -5.73 6.94
N TRP A 59 -9.51 -6.42 6.10
CA TRP A 59 -10.07 -7.28 5.06
C TRP A 59 -10.35 -8.68 5.58
N THR A 60 -11.28 -9.39 4.95
CA THR A 60 -11.52 -10.80 5.27
C THR A 60 -10.40 -11.65 4.70
N LEU A 61 -9.62 -12.28 5.59
CA LEU A 61 -8.54 -13.17 5.17
C LEU A 61 -9.08 -14.57 4.87
N GLN A 62 -8.73 -15.13 3.72
CA GLN A 62 -9.02 -16.50 3.33
C GLN A 62 -7.74 -17.29 3.03
N GLY A 63 -7.79 -18.59 3.22
CA GLY A 63 -6.63 -19.48 3.04
C GLY A 63 -5.82 -19.64 4.33
N ASP A 64 -4.70 -20.36 4.22
CA ASP A 64 -3.83 -20.65 5.35
C ASP A 64 -2.70 -19.60 5.45
N PRO A 65 -2.68 -18.75 6.50
CA PRO A 65 -1.62 -17.77 6.70
C PRO A 65 -0.23 -18.42 6.88
N ALA A 66 -0.15 -19.70 7.26
CA ALA A 66 1.10 -20.43 7.39
C ALA A 66 1.84 -20.57 6.05
N LEU A 67 1.14 -20.46 4.93
CA LEU A 67 1.74 -20.41 3.60
C LEU A 67 2.54 -19.12 3.36
N CYS A 68 2.34 -18.10 4.19
CA CYS A 68 3.03 -16.81 4.17
C CYS A 68 4.14 -16.73 5.22
N THR A 69 4.92 -17.78 5.42
CA THR A 69 6.04 -17.76 6.37
C THR A 69 7.13 -16.77 5.98
N ASP A 70 7.30 -16.54 4.69
CA ASP A 70 8.19 -15.52 4.14
C ASP A 70 7.37 -14.44 3.40
N PRO A 71 7.36 -13.18 3.89
CA PRO A 71 6.66 -12.08 3.22
C PRO A 71 7.09 -11.84 1.77
N ALA A 72 8.32 -12.23 1.42
CA ALA A 72 8.82 -12.08 0.05
C ALA A 72 8.17 -13.08 -0.93
N GLN A 73 7.66 -14.19 -0.42
CA GLN A 73 7.01 -15.25 -1.21
C GLN A 73 5.50 -15.24 -1.05
N CYS A 74 4.99 -14.50 -0.06
CA CYS A 74 3.57 -14.39 0.19
C CYS A 74 2.91 -13.47 -0.84
N ARG A 75 1.90 -13.99 -1.51
CA ARG A 75 1.04 -13.25 -2.43
C ARG A 75 -0.39 -13.30 -1.91
N LEU A 76 -1.01 -12.15 -1.87
CA LEU A 76 -2.44 -12.05 -1.59
C LEU A 76 -3.19 -11.81 -2.90
N CYS A 77 -4.32 -12.45 -3.04
CA CYS A 77 -5.25 -12.19 -4.12
C CYS A 77 -6.42 -11.37 -3.59
N LEU A 78 -6.57 -10.15 -4.06
CA LEU A 78 -7.71 -9.33 -3.69
C LEU A 78 -8.92 -9.67 -4.54
N SER A 79 -10.06 -9.75 -3.89
CA SER A 79 -11.38 -9.83 -4.51
C SER A 79 -12.36 -8.96 -3.73
N GLU A 80 -13.35 -8.45 -4.43
CA GLU A 80 -14.38 -7.61 -3.85
C GLU A 80 -15.74 -8.33 -3.96
N THR A 81 -16.45 -8.42 -2.85
CA THR A 81 -17.78 -9.00 -2.80
C THR A 81 -18.70 -8.02 -2.07
N GLY A 82 -19.44 -7.22 -2.85
CA GLY A 82 -20.22 -6.11 -2.31
C GLY A 82 -19.32 -5.04 -1.70
N ALA A 83 -19.51 -4.72 -0.41
CA ALA A 83 -18.70 -3.74 0.31
C ALA A 83 -17.48 -4.35 1.03
N THR A 84 -17.27 -5.66 0.92
CA THR A 84 -16.22 -6.36 1.66
C THR A 84 -15.07 -6.72 0.73
N VAL A 85 -13.86 -6.34 1.13
CA VAL A 85 -12.62 -6.76 0.46
C VAL A 85 -12.12 -8.04 1.11
N THR A 86 -11.90 -9.06 0.29
CA THR A 86 -11.36 -10.35 0.71
C THR A 86 -9.94 -10.49 0.17
N ALA A 87 -9.01 -10.84 1.06
CA ALA A 87 -7.63 -11.15 0.73
C ALA A 87 -7.40 -12.66 0.87
N THR A 88 -7.19 -13.35 -0.24
CA THR A 88 -6.93 -14.79 -0.24
C THR A 88 -5.43 -15.03 -0.33
N VAL A 89 -4.89 -15.83 0.59
CA VAL A 89 -3.50 -16.28 0.51
C VAL A 89 -3.35 -17.24 -0.66
N SER A 90 -2.48 -16.91 -1.60
CA SER A 90 -2.28 -17.71 -2.80
C SER A 90 -0.82 -18.10 -2.97
N SER A 91 -0.58 -19.39 -3.12
CA SER A 91 0.71 -19.94 -3.56
C SER A 91 0.85 -19.99 -5.09
N ALA A 92 -0.25 -19.80 -5.82
CA ALA A 92 -0.30 -19.88 -7.27
C ALA A 92 -0.76 -18.55 -7.90
N PRO A 93 0.15 -17.66 -8.30
CA PRO A 93 -0.19 -16.35 -8.85
C PRO A 93 -0.95 -16.41 -10.18
N ALA A 94 -0.88 -17.52 -10.92
CA ALA A 94 -1.48 -17.62 -12.25
C ALA A 94 -3.01 -17.55 -12.29
N SER A 95 -3.68 -17.80 -11.16
CA SER A 95 -5.16 -17.76 -11.06
C SER A 95 -5.70 -16.51 -10.38
N CYS A 96 -4.82 -15.58 -9.99
CA CYS A 96 -5.19 -14.37 -9.26
C CYS A 96 -5.33 -13.17 -10.21
N PRO A 97 -6.52 -12.59 -10.37
CA PRO A 97 -6.72 -11.42 -11.21
C PRO A 97 -6.11 -10.14 -10.60
N HIS A 98 -6.02 -10.08 -9.27
CA HIS A 98 -5.54 -8.90 -8.54
C HIS A 98 -4.47 -9.29 -7.49
N PRO A 99 -3.27 -9.71 -7.94
CA PRO A 99 -2.22 -10.14 -7.03
C PRO A 99 -1.59 -8.94 -6.31
N VAL A 100 -1.42 -9.07 -4.99
CA VAL A 100 -0.70 -8.09 -4.16
C VAL A 100 0.61 -8.69 -3.70
N ASP A 101 1.69 -7.98 -3.98
CA ASP A 101 3.02 -8.26 -3.46
C ASP A 101 3.20 -7.49 -2.14
N LEU A 102 3.26 -8.19 -1.02
CA LEU A 102 3.35 -7.59 0.30
C LEU A 102 4.63 -6.76 0.46
N LYS A 103 5.76 -7.30 0.02
CA LYS A 103 7.05 -6.63 0.14
C LYS A 103 7.11 -5.36 -0.71
N ALA A 104 6.71 -5.45 -1.95
CA ALA A 104 6.68 -4.30 -2.87
C ALA A 104 5.68 -3.23 -2.41
N SER A 105 4.61 -3.62 -1.73
CA SER A 105 3.58 -2.73 -1.17
C SER A 105 3.97 -2.13 0.19
N GLY A 106 5.08 -2.55 0.80
CA GLY A 106 5.45 -2.12 2.15
C GLY A 106 4.44 -2.56 3.21
N ILE A 107 3.83 -3.73 3.01
CA ILE A 107 2.88 -4.33 3.94
C ILE A 107 3.64 -5.29 4.84
N ASP A 108 3.62 -5.01 6.14
CA ASP A 108 4.20 -5.86 7.16
C ASP A 108 3.16 -6.88 7.65
N MET A 109 3.50 -8.15 7.58
CA MET A 109 2.68 -9.20 8.15
C MET A 109 3.16 -9.51 9.57
N ARG A 110 2.25 -9.47 10.53
CA ARG A 110 2.49 -9.93 11.90
C ARG A 110 1.62 -11.15 12.18
N SER A 111 2.22 -12.27 12.49
CA SER A 111 1.52 -13.42 13.06
C SER A 111 1.29 -13.17 14.55
N GLY A 112 0.05 -13.24 15.00
CA GLY A 112 -0.28 -13.17 16.43
C GLY A 112 0.20 -14.44 17.17
N PHE A 113 0.66 -14.27 18.41
CA PHE A 113 0.92 -15.38 19.32
C PHE A 113 -0.41 -15.76 19.99
N GLY A 114 -0.95 -16.95 19.69
CA GLY A 114 -2.15 -17.46 20.33
C GLY A 114 -2.87 -18.54 19.51
N PRO A 115 -3.91 -19.19 20.08
CA PRO A 115 -4.65 -20.26 19.40
C PRO A 115 -5.47 -19.77 18.18
N ALA A 116 -5.68 -18.47 18.04
CA ALA A 116 -6.19 -17.85 16.82
C ALA A 116 -5.01 -17.17 16.13
N LEU A 117 -4.39 -17.85 15.17
CA LEU A 117 -3.37 -17.29 14.29
C LEU A 117 -4.04 -16.27 13.35
N GLU A 118 -4.37 -15.10 13.87
CA GLU A 118 -4.81 -13.98 13.05
C GLU A 118 -3.58 -13.28 12.47
N ALA A 119 -3.28 -13.55 11.21
CA ALA A 119 -2.31 -12.77 10.50
C ALA A 119 -2.84 -11.34 10.33
N ARG A 120 -2.11 -10.37 10.88
CA ARG A 120 -2.43 -8.95 10.74
C ARG A 120 -1.51 -8.33 9.70
N PHE A 121 -2.10 -7.70 8.72
CA PHE A 121 -1.39 -6.98 7.67
C PHE A 121 -1.42 -5.50 7.97
N THR A 122 -0.27 -4.96 8.33
CA THR A 122 -0.13 -3.54 8.69
C THR A 122 0.56 -2.78 7.58
N SER A 123 0.13 -1.55 7.37
CA SER A 123 0.76 -0.64 6.43
C SER A 123 0.80 0.78 6.99
N ARG A 124 1.31 1.70 6.18
CA ARG A 124 1.43 3.10 6.56
C ARG A 124 1.07 4.01 5.40
N ILE A 125 0.58 5.19 5.74
CA ILE A 125 0.40 6.29 4.79
C ILE A 125 1.09 7.53 5.34
N PHE A 126 1.85 8.20 4.49
CA PHE A 126 2.47 9.47 4.86
C PHE A 126 1.45 10.59 4.72
N VAL A 127 1.39 11.45 5.71
CA VAL A 127 0.47 12.58 5.78
C VAL A 127 1.26 13.86 5.99
N SER A 128 0.73 15.00 5.51
CA SER A 128 1.36 16.28 5.77
C SER A 128 1.20 16.66 7.25
N GLU A 129 2.16 17.39 7.81
CA GLU A 129 2.09 17.86 9.18
C GLU A 129 0.83 18.70 9.46
N THR A 130 0.37 19.44 8.45
CA THR A 130 -0.82 20.27 8.53
C THR A 130 -2.12 19.48 8.56
N SER A 131 -2.18 18.31 7.92
CA SER A 131 -3.37 17.46 7.84
C SER A 131 -3.44 16.42 8.97
N ALA A 132 -2.31 16.09 9.59
CA ALA A 132 -2.23 15.04 10.58
C ALA A 132 -3.17 15.24 11.79
N PRO A 133 -3.30 16.44 12.42
CA PRO A 133 -4.19 16.61 13.57
C PRO A 133 -5.67 16.38 13.23
N ALA A 134 -6.10 16.85 12.05
CA ALA A 134 -7.48 16.65 11.61
C ALA A 134 -7.77 15.17 11.32
N LEU A 135 -6.81 14.46 10.69
CA LEU A 135 -6.92 13.05 10.42
C LEU A 135 -6.92 12.20 11.71
N GLU A 136 -6.09 12.58 12.69
CA GLU A 136 -6.08 11.94 14.01
C GLU A 136 -7.44 12.08 14.73
N ALA A 137 -8.08 13.25 14.63
CA ALA A 137 -9.41 13.46 15.18
C ALA A 137 -10.42 12.53 14.51
N GLN A 138 -10.44 12.47 13.18
CA GLN A 138 -11.33 11.58 12.42
C GLN A 138 -11.16 10.10 12.76
N LEU A 139 -9.90 9.65 12.91
CA LEU A 139 -9.57 8.26 13.30
C LEU A 139 -10.08 7.89 14.71
N ARG A 140 -10.29 8.88 15.59
CA ARG A 140 -10.86 8.66 16.92
C ARG A 140 -12.39 8.66 16.91
N GLU A 141 -13.00 9.34 15.95
CA GLU A 141 -14.45 9.52 15.87
C GLU A 141 -15.16 8.32 15.28
N GLY A 142 -14.50 7.52 14.40
CA GLY A 142 -15.18 6.40 13.77
C GLY A 142 -14.28 5.53 12.90
N PRO A 143 -14.89 4.51 12.28
CA PRO A 143 -14.20 3.63 11.36
C PRO A 143 -13.72 4.39 10.13
N MET A 144 -12.57 4.01 9.61
CA MET A 144 -11.95 4.64 8.45
C MET A 144 -11.72 3.60 7.35
N THR A 145 -11.62 4.10 6.14
CA THR A 145 -11.32 3.31 4.94
C THR A 145 -10.08 3.90 4.26
N VAL A 146 -9.14 3.06 3.89
CA VAL A 146 -8.04 3.46 3.03
C VAL A 146 -8.43 3.23 1.57
N ILE A 147 -8.21 4.25 0.75
CA ILE A 147 -8.29 4.13 -0.70
C ILE A 147 -6.90 3.79 -1.21
N ALA A 148 -6.77 2.61 -1.78
CA ALA A 148 -5.52 2.11 -2.31
C ALA A 148 -5.64 1.81 -3.81
N ALA A 149 -4.58 2.07 -4.56
CA ALA A 149 -4.48 1.71 -5.98
C ALA A 149 -3.61 0.47 -6.13
N LEU A 150 -4.09 -0.52 -6.88
CA LEU A 150 -3.32 -1.72 -7.18
C LEU A 150 -2.66 -1.59 -8.55
N ALA A 151 -1.35 -1.35 -8.53
CA ALA A 151 -0.56 -1.23 -9.73
C ALA A 151 -0.43 -2.58 -10.47
N PRO A 152 -0.18 -2.57 -11.80
CA PRO A 152 -0.04 -3.79 -12.60
C PRO A 152 1.09 -4.73 -12.15
N ASP A 153 2.08 -4.20 -11.46
CA ASP A 153 3.20 -4.96 -10.88
C ASP A 153 2.88 -5.61 -9.52
N GLY A 154 1.64 -5.47 -9.04
CA GLY A 154 1.18 -6.03 -7.77
C GLY A 154 1.44 -5.14 -6.56
N ARG A 155 1.92 -3.91 -6.73
CA ARG A 155 2.06 -2.96 -5.62
C ARG A 155 0.71 -2.35 -5.26
N LEU A 156 0.32 -2.52 -4.00
CA LEU A 156 -0.83 -1.82 -3.41
C LEU A 156 -0.34 -0.52 -2.79
N VAL A 157 -0.74 0.61 -3.37
CA VAL A 157 -0.29 1.95 -2.98
C VAL A 157 -1.42 2.68 -2.27
N ASN A 158 -1.24 2.97 -0.99
CA ASN A 158 -2.21 3.75 -0.20
C ASN A 158 -2.19 5.21 -0.67
N ARG A 159 -3.35 5.74 -1.06
CA ARG A 159 -3.49 7.08 -1.60
C ARG A 159 -4.03 8.08 -0.59
N ARG A 160 -5.14 7.73 0.07
CA ARG A 160 -5.83 8.61 1.02
C ARG A 160 -6.67 7.81 2.01
N LEU A 161 -7.00 8.43 3.10
CA LEU A 161 -7.94 7.92 4.10
C LEU A 161 -9.26 8.67 3.99
N GLU A 162 -10.36 7.95 4.12
CA GLU A 162 -11.72 8.50 4.10
C GLU A 162 -12.51 7.93 5.27
N PRO A 163 -13.47 8.65 5.85
CA PRO A 163 -14.42 8.06 6.78
C PRO A 163 -15.15 6.89 6.13
N ALA A 164 -15.40 5.83 6.88
CA ALA A 164 -16.24 4.75 6.39
C ALA A 164 -17.65 5.29 6.23
N GLY A 165 -18.20 5.19 5.02
CA GLY A 165 -19.55 5.63 4.67
C GLY A 165 -20.63 4.70 5.22
#